data_72db298715111a108a8a17efac099822
#
_entry.id   72db298715111a108a8a17efac099822
#
_cell.length_a   1.000
_cell.length_b   1.000
_cell.length_c   1.000
_cell.angle_alpha   90.00
_cell.angle_beta   90.00
_cell.angle_gamma   90.00
#
_symmetry.space_group_name_H-M   'P 1'
#
loop_
_entity.id
_entity.type
_entity.pdbx_description
1 polymer ?
#
loop_
_entity_poly.entity_id
_entity_poly.type
_entity_poly.pdbx_seq_one_letter_code
_entity_poly.pdbx_strand_id
1 'polypeptide(L)'
;MPATTEQKLAVFAAAAAVRLLLPTVFPTLPDVLAGRVEVSTPVTGFKRLQEGVFLYTHNVSPYDGGVYHQAPLLLPLFSLLPNPSTIPLATSALYTILDLLSASALYQIAESGQNVVTRLFSSSRKELRWSSLAIAAGFLFNPLTVATCVARSTSAFSNLFILTAIAKASQGASTTFILAMAFAAYLSMHPILLFPPLLVLLYDVRATKRHSKPNVWAFTIVHTVGLGLAIGALLSASAYMTGSWDFLGATYGVRLLLPDLTPNVGLWWYFFIEMFDSFREFFLGVFWLHAASYMPGLTIRLHKQPLFVACTLTGVFAIFTPYPSIADAALYLSLVPLFRHLFPLMRYTFLASAAILYASVLGPAFYHLWVYAGSGNANFFYAITLVWSLGLSIILGDSMYAALRDELDVERPELQGKEVRRI
;
A
#
# COMPACT_ATOMS: atom_id res chain seq x y z
N MET A 1 6.79 -16.38 -22.76
CA MET A 1 6.43 -15.58 -23.96
C MET A 1 5.77 -14.29 -23.48
N PRO A 2 6.01 -13.13 -24.08
CA PRO A 2 5.26 -11.92 -23.77
C PRO A 2 3.77 -12.16 -24.08
N ALA A 3 2.90 -11.62 -23.23
CA ALA A 3 1.46 -11.74 -23.43
C ALA A 3 1.02 -10.97 -24.68
N THR A 4 0.08 -11.52 -25.44
CA THR A 4 -0.49 -10.81 -26.59
C THR A 4 -1.37 -9.64 -26.11
N THR A 5 -1.55 -8.64 -26.96
CA THR A 5 -2.43 -7.49 -26.70
C THR A 5 -3.86 -7.96 -26.41
N GLU A 6 -4.34 -8.99 -27.11
CA GLU A 6 -5.67 -9.58 -26.91
C GLU A 6 -5.80 -10.24 -25.55
N GLN A 7 -4.79 -11.00 -25.09
CA GLN A 7 -4.79 -11.60 -23.76
C GLN A 7 -4.82 -10.54 -22.66
N LYS A 8 -4.04 -9.47 -22.80
CA LYS A 8 -4.04 -8.35 -21.87
C LYS A 8 -5.43 -7.70 -21.82
N LEU A 9 -6.00 -7.38 -22.99
CA LEU A 9 -7.34 -6.77 -23.07
C LEU A 9 -8.41 -7.67 -22.43
N ALA A 10 -8.38 -8.97 -22.69
CA ALA A 10 -9.34 -9.93 -22.14
C ALA A 10 -9.28 -9.97 -20.60
N VAL A 11 -8.07 -10.04 -20.01
CA VAL A 11 -7.89 -10.06 -18.54
C VAL A 11 -8.38 -8.77 -17.91
N PHE A 12 -8.03 -7.61 -18.48
CA PHE A 12 -8.44 -6.31 -17.96
C PHE A 12 -9.96 -6.09 -18.11
N ALA A 13 -10.55 -6.51 -19.23
CA ALA A 13 -12.00 -6.44 -19.45
C ALA A 13 -12.77 -7.36 -18.50
N ALA A 14 -12.30 -8.60 -18.28
CA ALA A 14 -12.89 -9.52 -17.31
C ALA A 14 -12.85 -8.95 -15.89
N ALA A 15 -11.72 -8.37 -15.49
CA ALA A 15 -11.57 -7.73 -14.18
C ALA A 15 -12.48 -6.52 -14.01
N ALA A 16 -12.64 -5.69 -15.05
CA ALA A 16 -13.59 -4.58 -15.06
C ALA A 16 -15.03 -5.08 -14.93
N ALA A 17 -15.39 -6.13 -15.69
CA ALA A 17 -16.71 -6.73 -15.62
C ALA A 17 -17.05 -7.21 -14.21
N VAL A 18 -16.14 -7.92 -13.52
CA VAL A 18 -16.33 -8.38 -12.11
C VAL A 18 -16.65 -7.18 -11.21
N ARG A 19 -15.87 -6.08 -11.29
CA ARG A 19 -16.02 -4.90 -10.43
C ARG A 19 -17.28 -4.10 -10.68
N LEU A 20 -17.76 -4.10 -11.91
CA LEU A 20 -18.99 -3.40 -12.28
C LEU A 20 -20.23 -4.28 -12.05
N LEU A 21 -20.13 -5.58 -12.28
CA LEU A 21 -21.26 -6.50 -12.09
C LEU A 21 -21.56 -6.75 -10.60
N LEU A 22 -20.54 -6.88 -9.75
CA LEU A 22 -20.77 -7.14 -8.32
C LEU A 22 -21.72 -6.12 -7.67
N PRO A 23 -21.50 -4.79 -7.76
CA PRO A 23 -22.40 -3.82 -7.15
C PRO A 23 -23.74 -3.68 -7.91
N THR A 24 -23.85 -4.12 -9.17
CA THR A 24 -25.12 -4.11 -9.91
C THR A 24 -25.99 -5.31 -9.56
N VAL A 25 -25.39 -6.49 -9.41
CA VAL A 25 -26.09 -7.74 -9.02
C VAL A 25 -26.42 -7.75 -7.52
N PHE A 26 -25.51 -7.19 -6.70
CA PHE A 26 -25.66 -7.09 -5.25
C PHE A 26 -25.60 -5.62 -4.80
N PRO A 27 -26.68 -4.84 -4.94
CA PRO A 27 -26.67 -3.38 -4.70
C PRO A 27 -26.29 -2.98 -3.28
N THR A 28 -26.53 -3.85 -2.29
CA THR A 28 -26.18 -3.60 -0.87
C THR A 28 -24.72 -3.92 -0.54
N LEU A 29 -24.03 -4.69 -1.37
CA LEU A 29 -22.66 -5.14 -1.12
C LEU A 29 -21.66 -4.00 -0.90
N PRO A 30 -21.67 -2.90 -1.67
CA PRO A 30 -20.78 -1.77 -1.44
C PRO A 30 -20.94 -1.17 -0.03
N ASP A 31 -22.17 -1.00 0.45
CA ASP A 31 -22.45 -0.40 1.75
C ASP A 31 -22.09 -1.36 2.90
N VAL A 32 -22.32 -2.66 2.72
CA VAL A 32 -21.90 -3.70 3.67
C VAL A 32 -20.39 -3.71 3.80
N LEU A 33 -19.65 -3.72 2.68
CA LEU A 33 -18.18 -3.70 2.69
C LEU A 33 -17.62 -2.38 3.21
N ALA A 34 -18.22 -1.23 2.85
CA ALA A 34 -17.84 0.08 3.36
C ALA A 34 -18.09 0.24 4.87
N GLY A 35 -18.96 -0.60 5.46
CA GLY A 35 -19.19 -0.65 6.91
C GLY A 35 -18.23 -1.59 7.65
N ARG A 36 -17.38 -2.35 6.94
CA ARG A 36 -16.45 -3.31 7.56
C ARG A 36 -15.17 -2.64 8.00
N VAL A 37 -14.75 -2.86 9.24
CA VAL A 37 -13.54 -2.27 9.84
C VAL A 37 -12.24 -2.81 9.21
N GLU A 38 -12.30 -3.97 8.58
CA GLU A 38 -11.18 -4.54 7.85
C GLU A 38 -10.88 -3.79 6.55
N VAL A 39 -11.91 -3.15 5.97
CA VAL A 39 -11.85 -2.46 4.67
C VAL A 39 -11.77 -0.95 4.84
N SER A 40 -12.60 -0.40 5.74
CA SER A 40 -12.77 1.03 5.98
C SER A 40 -12.14 1.43 7.30
N THR A 41 -11.20 2.34 7.25
CA THR A 41 -10.57 2.94 8.43
C THR A 41 -11.03 4.40 8.59
N PRO A 42 -10.78 5.07 9.71
CA PRO A 42 -11.07 6.49 9.89
C PRO A 42 -10.51 7.39 8.77
N VAL A 43 -9.40 6.99 8.18
CA VAL A 43 -8.65 7.78 7.19
C VAL A 43 -8.88 7.34 5.73
N THR A 44 -9.70 6.31 5.49
CA THR A 44 -9.93 5.77 4.13
C THR A 44 -11.39 5.42 3.81
N GLY A 45 -12.27 5.51 4.82
CA GLY A 45 -13.67 5.12 4.69
C GLY A 45 -14.46 5.99 3.73
N PHE A 46 -15.23 5.38 2.82
CA PHE A 46 -16.04 6.09 1.83
C PHE A 46 -17.19 6.89 2.46
N LYS A 47 -17.81 6.39 3.52
CA LYS A 47 -18.88 7.12 4.23
C LYS A 47 -18.37 8.44 4.81
N ARG A 48 -17.16 8.45 5.40
CA ARG A 48 -16.52 9.68 5.87
C ARG A 48 -16.19 10.65 4.72
N LEU A 49 -15.82 10.12 3.55
CA LEU A 49 -15.65 10.95 2.36
C LEU A 49 -16.97 11.59 1.90
N GLN A 50 -18.07 10.84 1.89
CA GLN A 50 -19.39 11.36 1.53
C GLN A 50 -19.81 12.48 2.47
N GLU A 51 -19.57 12.33 3.78
CA GLU A 51 -19.83 13.40 4.76
C GLU A 51 -18.96 14.63 4.50
N GLY A 52 -17.65 14.44 4.23
CA GLY A 52 -16.77 15.54 3.87
C GLY A 52 -17.21 16.27 2.60
N VAL A 53 -17.66 15.55 1.55
CA VAL A 53 -18.21 16.15 0.33
C VAL A 53 -19.50 16.90 0.61
N PHE A 54 -20.38 16.37 1.45
CA PHE A 54 -21.60 17.05 1.86
C PHE A 54 -21.29 18.39 2.53
N LEU A 55 -20.41 18.40 3.54
CA LEU A 55 -20.00 19.63 4.23
C LEU A 55 -19.37 20.63 3.26
N TYR A 56 -18.44 20.16 2.41
CA TYR A 56 -17.78 21.00 1.40
C TYR A 56 -18.76 21.66 0.44
N THR A 57 -19.76 20.93 -0.05
CA THR A 57 -20.77 21.47 -0.99
C THR A 57 -21.76 22.42 -0.32
N HIS A 58 -21.88 22.39 1.02
CA HIS A 58 -22.71 23.30 1.80
C HIS A 58 -21.91 24.46 2.44
N ASN A 59 -20.66 24.67 2.00
CA ASN A 59 -19.76 25.71 2.52
C ASN A 59 -19.50 25.62 4.03
N VAL A 60 -19.51 24.40 4.58
CA VAL A 60 -19.11 24.11 5.96
C VAL A 60 -17.75 23.45 5.94
N SER A 61 -16.86 23.81 6.89
CA SER A 61 -15.54 23.18 6.97
C SER A 61 -15.65 21.67 7.22
N PRO A 62 -15.13 20.82 6.35
CA PRO A 62 -15.13 19.36 6.57
C PRO A 62 -14.23 18.91 7.73
N TYR A 63 -13.33 19.79 8.19
CA TYR A 63 -12.29 19.46 9.17
C TYR A 63 -12.59 19.87 10.59
N ASP A 64 -13.68 20.61 10.85
CA ASP A 64 -14.05 21.07 12.19
C ASP A 64 -14.78 20.00 13.01
N GLY A 65 -15.45 19.04 12.34
CA GLY A 65 -16.30 18.04 12.99
C GLY A 65 -15.57 16.79 13.50
N GLY A 66 -14.25 16.65 13.28
CA GLY A 66 -13.46 15.51 13.76
C GLY A 66 -13.79 14.16 13.11
N VAL A 67 -14.54 14.12 12.01
CA VAL A 67 -14.95 12.86 11.32
C VAL A 67 -14.22 12.67 10.01
N TYR A 68 -13.97 13.76 9.26
CA TYR A 68 -13.31 13.70 7.96
C TYR A 68 -11.78 13.84 8.09
N HIS A 69 -11.05 12.79 7.70
CA HIS A 69 -9.60 12.68 7.87
C HIS A 69 -8.84 12.39 6.56
N GLN A 70 -9.45 12.74 5.42
CA GLN A 70 -8.86 12.46 4.12
C GLN A 70 -8.37 13.73 3.44
N ALA A 71 -7.51 13.57 2.42
CA ALA A 71 -6.85 14.67 1.75
C ALA A 71 -7.85 15.60 1.05
N PRO A 72 -7.70 16.95 1.16
CA PRO A 72 -8.68 17.92 0.66
C PRO A 72 -9.00 17.81 -0.83
N LEU A 73 -8.03 17.52 -1.69
CA LEU A 73 -8.25 17.43 -3.14
C LEU A 73 -9.17 16.28 -3.58
N LEU A 74 -9.53 15.36 -2.69
CA LEU A 74 -10.57 14.38 -2.95
C LEU A 74 -11.98 15.02 -2.95
N LEU A 75 -12.19 16.09 -2.20
CA LEU A 75 -13.51 16.74 -2.08
C LEU A 75 -14.01 17.26 -3.43
N PRO A 76 -13.27 18.12 -4.18
CA PRO A 76 -13.72 18.57 -5.48
C PRO A 76 -13.83 17.44 -6.50
N LEU A 77 -12.95 16.43 -6.44
CA LEU A 77 -13.04 15.28 -7.32
C LEU A 77 -14.37 14.54 -7.16
N PHE A 78 -14.78 14.29 -5.91
CA PHE A 78 -16.02 13.58 -5.62
C PHE A 78 -17.27 14.47 -5.71
N SER A 79 -17.16 15.80 -5.55
CA SER A 79 -18.27 16.73 -5.77
C SER A 79 -18.68 16.82 -7.24
N LEU A 80 -17.77 16.51 -8.18
CA LEU A 80 -18.07 16.46 -9.62
C LEU A 80 -18.77 15.14 -10.04
N LEU A 81 -18.72 14.11 -9.18
CA LEU A 81 -19.39 12.84 -9.47
C LEU A 81 -20.87 12.90 -9.09
N PRO A 82 -21.73 12.21 -9.85
CA PRO A 82 -23.11 12.06 -9.45
C PRO A 82 -23.22 11.38 -8.10
N ASN A 83 -24.28 11.71 -7.34
CA ASN A 83 -24.52 11.07 -6.05
C ASN A 83 -24.58 9.54 -6.22
N PRO A 84 -23.80 8.77 -5.43
CA PRO A 84 -23.78 7.32 -5.53
C PRO A 84 -25.13 6.64 -5.26
N SER A 85 -26.05 7.30 -4.57
CA SER A 85 -27.42 6.80 -4.37
C SER A 85 -28.26 6.88 -5.63
N THR A 86 -27.99 7.83 -6.54
CA THR A 86 -28.74 8.01 -7.80
C THR A 86 -28.06 7.32 -8.97
N ILE A 87 -26.73 7.41 -9.07
CA ILE A 87 -25.94 6.80 -10.15
C ILE A 87 -24.72 6.05 -9.54
N PRO A 88 -24.95 4.89 -8.91
CA PRO A 88 -23.86 4.14 -8.25
C PRO A 88 -22.78 3.66 -9.22
N LEU A 89 -23.12 3.52 -10.50
CA LEU A 89 -22.20 3.06 -11.54
C LEU A 89 -21.06 4.06 -11.80
N ALA A 90 -21.30 5.37 -11.67
CA ALA A 90 -20.25 6.37 -11.91
C ALA A 90 -19.08 6.24 -10.92
N THR A 91 -19.40 6.11 -9.64
CA THR A 91 -18.37 5.89 -8.60
C THR A 91 -17.71 4.52 -8.76
N SER A 92 -18.48 3.47 -9.05
CA SER A 92 -17.92 2.13 -9.29
C SER A 92 -16.99 2.10 -10.51
N ALA A 93 -17.30 2.84 -11.55
CA ALA A 93 -16.44 2.99 -12.74
C ALA A 93 -15.12 3.70 -12.39
N LEU A 94 -15.16 4.78 -11.58
CA LEU A 94 -13.96 5.46 -11.12
C LEU A 94 -13.02 4.49 -10.39
N TYR A 95 -13.53 3.75 -9.39
CA TYR A 95 -12.72 2.81 -8.63
C TYR A 95 -12.21 1.63 -9.48
N THR A 96 -13.02 1.18 -10.45
CA THR A 96 -12.58 0.18 -11.43
C THR A 96 -11.40 0.70 -12.27
N ILE A 97 -11.46 1.94 -12.75
CA ILE A 97 -10.37 2.57 -13.51
C ILE A 97 -9.10 2.67 -12.64
N LEU A 98 -9.22 3.05 -11.37
CA LEU A 98 -8.07 3.11 -10.45
C LEU A 98 -7.38 1.74 -10.32
N ASP A 99 -8.15 0.68 -10.18
CA ASP A 99 -7.60 -0.69 -10.08
C ASP A 99 -6.95 -1.15 -11.40
N LEU A 100 -7.56 -0.85 -12.54
CA LEU A 100 -6.98 -1.17 -13.86
C LEU A 100 -5.67 -0.40 -14.09
N LEU A 101 -5.59 0.87 -13.69
CA LEU A 101 -4.37 1.67 -13.75
C LEU A 101 -3.30 1.12 -12.80
N SER A 102 -3.69 0.70 -11.60
CA SER A 102 -2.81 0.04 -10.61
C SER A 102 -2.23 -1.26 -11.17
N ALA A 103 -3.06 -2.10 -11.78
CA ALA A 103 -2.62 -3.32 -12.45
C ALA A 103 -1.68 -3.04 -13.65
N SER A 104 -1.96 -1.97 -14.40
CA SER A 104 -1.09 -1.53 -15.49
C SER A 104 0.27 -1.05 -14.97
N ALA A 105 0.31 -0.35 -13.83
CA ALA A 105 1.57 0.03 -13.19
C ALA A 105 2.35 -1.21 -12.72
N LEU A 106 1.68 -2.18 -12.10
CA LEU A 106 2.28 -3.44 -11.66
C LEU A 106 2.82 -4.27 -12.85
N TYR A 107 2.08 -4.31 -13.96
CA TYR A 107 2.54 -4.89 -15.21
C TYR A 107 3.85 -4.22 -15.69
N GLN A 108 3.93 -2.87 -15.66
CA GLN A 108 5.13 -2.12 -16.05
C GLN A 108 6.31 -2.39 -15.11
N ILE A 109 6.08 -2.55 -13.80
CA ILE A 109 7.12 -2.93 -12.83
C ILE A 109 7.70 -4.30 -13.21
N ALA A 110 6.85 -5.28 -13.48
CA ALA A 110 7.27 -6.63 -13.86
C ALA A 110 8.06 -6.64 -15.19
N GLU A 111 7.63 -5.86 -16.19
CA GLU A 111 8.31 -5.70 -17.48
C GLU A 111 9.71 -5.08 -17.35
N SER A 112 9.94 -4.24 -16.32
CA SER A 112 11.23 -3.59 -16.12
C SER A 112 12.38 -4.55 -15.83
N GLY A 113 12.07 -5.76 -15.31
CA GLY A 113 13.06 -6.77 -14.93
C GLY A 113 13.92 -6.41 -13.71
N GLN A 114 13.69 -5.25 -13.08
CA GLN A 114 14.47 -4.76 -11.93
C GLN A 114 14.31 -5.61 -10.66
N ASN A 115 13.37 -6.54 -10.64
CA ASN A 115 13.15 -7.50 -9.58
C ASN A 115 14.20 -8.64 -9.54
N VAL A 116 14.87 -8.92 -10.66
CA VAL A 116 15.85 -10.03 -10.78
C VAL A 116 17.22 -9.57 -11.26
N VAL A 117 17.28 -8.44 -11.99
CA VAL A 117 18.52 -7.85 -12.51
C VAL A 117 18.52 -6.36 -12.23
N THR A 118 19.47 -5.91 -11.45
CA THR A 118 19.75 -4.50 -11.19
C THR A 118 21.13 -4.13 -11.70
N ARG A 119 21.54 -2.88 -11.57
CA ARG A 119 22.91 -2.47 -11.92
C ARG A 119 23.99 -3.18 -11.09
N LEU A 120 23.68 -3.54 -9.84
CA LEU A 120 24.66 -4.07 -8.87
C LEU A 120 24.45 -5.56 -8.55
N PHE A 121 23.35 -6.16 -9.00
CA PHE A 121 23.01 -7.53 -8.65
C PHE A 121 22.25 -8.21 -9.78
N SER A 122 22.56 -9.49 -10.01
CA SER A 122 21.80 -10.37 -10.91
C SER A 122 21.60 -11.71 -10.23
N SER A 123 20.35 -12.07 -9.96
CA SER A 123 20.01 -13.34 -9.33
C SER A 123 20.45 -14.53 -10.19
N SER A 124 20.98 -15.58 -9.53
CA SER A 124 21.26 -16.86 -10.20
C SER A 124 19.97 -17.56 -10.67
N ARG A 125 18.81 -17.18 -10.08
CA ARG A 125 17.48 -17.74 -10.37
C ARG A 125 16.62 -16.85 -11.26
N LYS A 126 17.21 -15.89 -11.98
CA LYS A 126 16.49 -14.88 -12.79
C LYS A 126 15.50 -15.44 -13.82
N GLU A 127 15.65 -16.71 -14.21
CA GLU A 127 14.73 -17.37 -15.13
C GLU A 127 13.40 -17.77 -14.47
N LEU A 128 13.36 -17.86 -13.13
CA LEU A 128 12.14 -18.18 -12.38
C LEU A 128 11.28 -16.93 -12.21
N ARG A 129 10.58 -16.55 -13.27
CA ARG A 129 9.68 -15.37 -13.26
C ARG A 129 8.29 -15.76 -13.72
N TRP A 130 7.29 -15.09 -13.15
CA TRP A 130 5.96 -15.10 -13.74
C TRP A 130 5.87 -14.06 -14.85
N SER A 131 4.94 -14.28 -15.79
CA SER A 131 4.66 -13.27 -16.80
C SER A 131 4.08 -12.00 -16.16
N SER A 132 4.38 -10.83 -16.74
CA SER A 132 3.88 -9.56 -16.27
C SER A 132 2.34 -9.52 -16.24
N LEU A 133 1.69 -10.23 -17.19
CA LEU A 133 0.24 -10.35 -17.20
C LEU A 133 -0.28 -11.21 -16.05
N ALA A 134 0.40 -12.30 -15.67
CA ALA A 134 0.01 -13.12 -14.54
C ALA A 134 0.09 -12.35 -13.21
N ILE A 135 1.11 -11.49 -13.05
CA ILE A 135 1.27 -10.63 -11.87
C ILE A 135 0.14 -9.59 -11.81
N ALA A 136 -0.16 -8.93 -12.93
CA ALA A 136 -1.27 -7.98 -13.02
C ALA A 136 -2.64 -8.67 -12.79
N ALA A 137 -2.84 -9.87 -13.32
CA ALA A 137 -4.04 -10.67 -13.07
C ALA A 137 -4.15 -11.07 -11.60
N GLY A 138 -3.04 -11.45 -10.95
CA GLY A 138 -2.99 -11.73 -9.51
C GLY A 138 -3.50 -10.57 -8.66
N PHE A 139 -3.15 -9.33 -9.00
CA PHE A 139 -3.70 -8.13 -8.37
C PHE A 139 -5.19 -7.95 -8.68
N LEU A 140 -5.57 -8.04 -9.95
CA LEU A 140 -6.94 -7.77 -10.40
C LEU A 140 -7.97 -8.76 -9.85
N PHE A 141 -7.60 -10.01 -9.66
CA PHE A 141 -8.49 -11.05 -9.13
C PHE A 141 -8.22 -11.39 -7.66
N ASN A 142 -7.37 -10.64 -6.97
CA ASN A 142 -7.21 -10.75 -5.53
C ASN A 142 -8.52 -10.32 -4.82
N PRO A 143 -9.13 -11.18 -4.00
CA PRO A 143 -10.38 -10.85 -3.32
C PRO A 143 -10.27 -9.61 -2.42
N LEU A 144 -9.11 -9.36 -1.81
CA LEU A 144 -8.88 -8.17 -0.98
C LEU A 144 -8.90 -6.89 -1.83
N THR A 145 -8.32 -6.92 -3.04
CA THR A 145 -8.36 -5.80 -3.98
C THR A 145 -9.77 -5.54 -4.48
N VAL A 146 -10.48 -6.61 -4.86
CA VAL A 146 -11.88 -6.52 -5.32
C VAL A 146 -12.78 -5.97 -4.21
N ALA A 147 -12.64 -6.46 -2.97
CA ALA A 147 -13.41 -5.97 -1.82
C ALA A 147 -13.14 -4.47 -1.56
N THR A 148 -11.86 -4.04 -1.64
CA THR A 148 -11.46 -2.63 -1.48
C THR A 148 -12.10 -1.75 -2.55
N CYS A 149 -12.11 -2.19 -3.81
CA CYS A 149 -12.71 -1.48 -4.94
C CYS A 149 -14.23 -1.35 -4.77
N VAL A 150 -14.92 -2.46 -4.46
CA VAL A 150 -16.37 -2.48 -4.28
C VAL A 150 -16.80 -1.65 -3.08
N ALA A 151 -16.02 -1.67 -1.99
CA ALA A 151 -16.24 -0.83 -0.80
C ALA A 151 -15.95 0.67 -1.04
N ARG A 152 -15.37 1.01 -2.19
CA ARG A 152 -15.01 2.39 -2.55
C ARG A 152 -14.01 3.02 -1.57
N SER A 153 -13.09 2.22 -1.00
CA SER A 153 -12.07 2.72 -0.08
C SER A 153 -11.09 3.65 -0.80
N THR A 154 -10.81 4.83 -0.22
CA THR A 154 -9.86 5.79 -0.81
C THR A 154 -8.40 5.31 -0.78
N SER A 155 -8.10 4.20 -0.11
CA SER A 155 -6.81 3.50 -0.24
C SER A 155 -6.46 3.15 -1.69
N ALA A 156 -7.45 2.94 -2.56
CA ALA A 156 -7.23 2.66 -3.98
C ALA A 156 -6.44 3.78 -4.68
N PHE A 157 -6.66 5.05 -4.30
CA PHE A 157 -5.90 6.19 -4.82
C PHE A 157 -4.44 6.14 -4.35
N SER A 158 -4.21 5.90 -3.06
CA SER A 158 -2.85 5.79 -2.51
C SER A 158 -2.09 4.65 -3.16
N ASN A 159 -2.72 3.48 -3.31
CA ASN A 159 -2.12 2.30 -3.94
C ASN A 159 -1.76 2.55 -5.41
N LEU A 160 -2.63 3.23 -6.17
CA LEU A 160 -2.33 3.63 -7.54
C LEU A 160 -1.07 4.49 -7.61
N PHE A 161 -0.96 5.52 -6.77
CA PHE A 161 0.19 6.42 -6.83
C PHE A 161 1.47 5.76 -6.30
N ILE A 162 1.39 4.87 -5.31
CA ILE A 162 2.54 4.06 -4.86
C ILE A 162 3.03 3.16 -6.00
N LEU A 163 2.14 2.39 -6.63
CA LEU A 163 2.49 1.51 -7.75
C LEU A 163 3.03 2.30 -8.96
N THR A 164 2.43 3.47 -9.24
CA THR A 164 2.91 4.35 -10.30
C THR A 164 4.30 4.89 -9.99
N ALA A 165 4.57 5.30 -8.76
CA ALA A 165 5.89 5.76 -8.35
C ALA A 165 6.96 4.66 -8.52
N ILE A 166 6.66 3.42 -8.08
CA ILE A 166 7.54 2.26 -8.27
C ILE A 166 7.77 1.99 -9.76
N ALA A 167 6.70 1.99 -10.57
CA ALA A 167 6.80 1.76 -12.02
C ALA A 167 7.66 2.83 -12.71
N LYS A 168 7.47 4.11 -12.37
CA LYS A 168 8.23 5.21 -13.00
C LYS A 168 9.68 5.24 -12.52
N ALA A 169 9.96 4.90 -11.27
CA ALA A 169 11.33 4.69 -10.81
C ALA A 169 12.02 3.55 -11.57
N SER A 170 11.33 2.40 -11.73
CA SER A 170 11.82 1.23 -12.49
C SER A 170 12.02 1.52 -13.97
N GLN A 171 11.37 2.52 -14.53
CA GLN A 171 11.52 2.97 -15.92
C GLN A 171 12.55 4.10 -16.08
N GLY A 172 13.04 4.72 -15.01
CA GLY A 172 13.95 5.85 -15.05
C GLY A 172 13.28 7.19 -15.40
N ALA A 173 11.95 7.30 -15.23
CA ALA A 173 11.15 8.48 -15.58
C ALA A 173 11.01 9.45 -14.38
N SER A 174 11.97 10.37 -14.23
CA SER A 174 12.10 11.23 -13.05
C SER A 174 10.89 12.10 -12.73
N THR A 175 10.38 12.85 -13.71
CA THR A 175 9.28 13.81 -13.46
C THR A 175 8.01 13.12 -13.01
N THR A 176 7.61 12.07 -13.72
CA THR A 176 6.41 11.28 -13.38
C THR A 176 6.59 10.50 -12.08
N PHE A 177 7.81 10.06 -11.75
CA PHE A 177 8.14 9.49 -10.44
C PHE A 177 7.91 10.49 -9.31
N ILE A 178 8.46 11.72 -9.43
CA ILE A 178 8.29 12.77 -8.42
C ILE A 178 6.81 13.10 -8.22
N LEU A 179 6.05 13.27 -9.30
CA LEU A 179 4.62 13.58 -9.22
C LEU A 179 3.83 12.44 -8.56
N ALA A 180 4.06 11.19 -8.97
CA ALA A 180 3.38 10.05 -8.36
C ALA A 180 3.74 9.91 -6.88
N MET A 181 5.01 10.13 -6.51
CA MET A 181 5.48 10.09 -5.14
C MET A 181 4.87 11.22 -4.29
N ALA A 182 4.73 12.41 -4.86
CA ALA A 182 4.09 13.54 -4.20
C ALA A 182 2.61 13.27 -3.92
N PHE A 183 1.86 12.73 -4.89
CA PHE A 183 0.46 12.33 -4.68
C PHE A 183 0.34 11.20 -3.66
N ALA A 184 1.22 10.19 -3.68
CA ALA A 184 1.21 9.12 -2.69
C ALA A 184 1.43 9.66 -1.27
N ALA A 185 2.43 10.55 -1.09
CA ALA A 185 2.75 11.18 0.19
C ALA A 185 1.66 12.16 0.65
N TYR A 186 1.00 12.85 -0.28
CA TYR A 186 -0.11 13.75 0.00
C TYR A 186 -1.38 13.01 0.46
N LEU A 187 -1.73 11.88 -0.16
CA LEU A 187 -2.90 11.09 0.23
C LEU A 187 -2.69 10.33 1.53
N SER A 188 -1.44 9.92 1.79
CA SER A 188 -1.09 9.18 2.99
C SER A 188 0.39 9.45 3.33
N MET A 189 0.70 9.81 4.57
CA MET A 189 2.02 10.27 4.97
C MET A 189 3.12 9.20 4.83
N HIS A 190 2.84 7.95 5.20
CA HIS A 190 3.84 6.89 5.27
C HIS A 190 4.53 6.54 3.93
N PRO A 191 3.90 6.70 2.73
CA PRO A 191 4.61 6.44 1.47
C PRO A 191 5.86 7.28 1.26
N ILE A 192 6.03 8.41 1.96
CA ILE A 192 7.27 9.21 1.89
C ILE A 192 8.52 8.37 2.23
N LEU A 193 8.36 7.34 3.08
CA LEU A 193 9.44 6.42 3.45
C LEU A 193 9.88 5.50 2.29
N LEU A 194 9.11 5.43 1.19
CA LEU A 194 9.51 4.72 -0.03
C LEU A 194 10.46 5.58 -0.90
N PHE A 195 10.53 6.89 -0.65
CA PHE A 195 11.32 7.78 -1.51
C PHE A 195 12.80 7.41 -1.56
N PRO A 196 13.52 7.15 -0.45
CA PRO A 196 14.94 6.81 -0.50
C PRO A 196 15.26 5.56 -1.34
N PRO A 197 14.64 4.38 -1.11
CA PRO A 197 14.94 3.21 -1.94
C PRO A 197 14.50 3.38 -3.39
N LEU A 198 13.40 4.08 -3.67
CA LEU A 198 12.98 4.36 -5.03
C LEU A 198 13.88 5.38 -5.74
N LEU A 199 14.49 6.31 -5.00
CA LEU A 199 15.49 7.21 -5.53
C LEU A 199 16.77 6.46 -5.94
N VAL A 200 17.20 5.47 -5.14
CA VAL A 200 18.31 4.56 -5.48
C VAL A 200 17.95 3.77 -6.74
N LEU A 201 16.75 3.19 -6.82
CA LEU A 201 16.28 2.48 -8.01
C LEU A 201 16.31 3.37 -9.26
N LEU A 202 15.76 4.56 -9.15
CA LEU A 202 15.73 5.55 -10.25
C LEU A 202 17.13 5.92 -10.71
N TYR A 203 18.05 6.14 -9.75
CA TYR A 203 19.45 6.45 -10.03
C TYR A 203 20.11 5.31 -10.81
N ASP A 204 19.96 4.08 -10.33
CA ASP A 204 20.58 2.90 -10.95
C ASP A 204 20.07 2.66 -12.38
N VAL A 205 18.74 2.76 -12.58
CA VAL A 205 18.13 2.63 -13.92
C VAL A 205 18.63 3.70 -14.88
N ARG A 206 18.75 4.96 -14.41
CA ARG A 206 19.25 6.05 -15.25
C ARG A 206 20.74 5.94 -15.56
N ALA A 207 21.54 5.52 -14.58
CA ALA A 207 22.96 5.28 -14.78
C ALA A 207 23.20 4.17 -15.81
N THR A 208 22.40 3.11 -15.76
CA THR A 208 22.47 2.00 -16.74
C THR A 208 22.05 2.47 -18.14
N LYS A 209 20.92 3.18 -18.27
CA LYS A 209 20.40 3.63 -19.57
C LYS A 209 21.29 4.67 -20.27
N ARG A 210 21.96 5.54 -19.52
CA ARG A 210 22.81 6.60 -20.05
C ARG A 210 24.27 6.19 -20.21
N HIS A 211 24.64 4.99 -19.77
CA HIS A 211 26.04 4.54 -19.68
C HIS A 211 26.97 5.55 -18.96
N SER A 212 26.38 6.39 -18.10
CA SER A 212 27.06 7.45 -17.36
C SER A 212 26.46 7.58 -15.97
N LYS A 213 27.31 7.68 -14.96
CA LYS A 213 26.86 7.86 -13.58
C LYS A 213 26.60 9.36 -13.32
N PRO A 214 25.34 9.77 -13.08
CA PRO A 214 25.05 11.13 -12.64
C PRO A 214 25.80 11.45 -11.33
N ASN A 215 26.08 12.75 -11.08
CA ASN A 215 26.57 13.15 -9.77
C ASN A 215 25.50 12.84 -8.72
N VAL A 216 25.83 11.99 -7.74
CA VAL A 216 24.91 11.48 -6.72
C VAL A 216 24.27 12.62 -5.92
N TRP A 217 25.07 13.60 -5.49
CA TRP A 217 24.58 14.71 -4.70
C TRP A 217 23.61 15.61 -5.48
N ALA A 218 24.00 16.01 -6.69
CA ALA A 218 23.14 16.83 -7.54
C ALA A 218 21.83 16.06 -7.88
N PHE A 219 21.93 14.76 -8.17
CA PHE A 219 20.76 13.91 -8.43
C PHE A 219 19.82 13.86 -7.22
N THR A 220 20.35 13.59 -6.04
CA THR A 220 19.56 13.51 -4.80
C THR A 220 18.92 14.86 -4.47
N ILE A 221 19.68 15.97 -4.51
CA ILE A 221 19.16 17.30 -4.22
C ILE A 221 18.03 17.67 -5.18
N VAL A 222 18.23 17.51 -6.49
CA VAL A 222 17.21 17.85 -7.50
C VAL A 222 15.91 17.09 -7.28
N HIS A 223 15.98 15.80 -6.99
CA HIS A 223 14.76 14.98 -6.80
C HIS A 223 14.10 15.25 -5.44
N THR A 224 14.87 15.49 -4.38
CA THR A 224 14.33 15.84 -3.06
C THR A 224 13.66 17.22 -3.08
N VAL A 225 14.31 18.21 -3.67
CA VAL A 225 13.72 19.55 -3.85
C VAL A 225 12.48 19.47 -4.74
N GLY A 226 12.56 18.74 -5.86
CA GLY A 226 11.42 18.52 -6.75
C GLY A 226 10.22 17.88 -6.04
N LEU A 227 10.45 16.86 -5.19
CA LEU A 227 9.41 16.26 -4.36
C LEU A 227 8.83 17.25 -3.37
N GLY A 228 9.69 18.01 -2.67
CA GLY A 228 9.25 19.05 -1.72
C GLY A 228 8.39 20.12 -2.37
N LEU A 229 8.77 20.60 -3.55
CA LEU A 229 7.98 21.57 -4.33
C LEU A 229 6.65 20.99 -4.78
N ALA A 230 6.61 19.74 -5.25
CA ALA A 230 5.38 19.09 -5.66
C ALA A 230 4.42 18.89 -4.49
N ILE A 231 4.90 18.42 -3.33
CA ILE A 231 4.08 18.30 -2.12
C ILE A 231 3.62 19.67 -1.64
N GLY A 232 4.51 20.66 -1.61
CA GLY A 232 4.18 22.04 -1.25
C GLY A 232 3.08 22.63 -2.13
N ALA A 233 3.12 22.38 -3.44
CA ALA A 233 2.07 22.82 -4.37
C ALA A 233 0.72 22.14 -4.06
N LEU A 234 0.70 20.83 -3.78
CA LEU A 234 -0.53 20.11 -3.42
C LEU A 234 -1.12 20.62 -2.09
N LEU A 235 -0.28 20.86 -1.08
CA LEU A 235 -0.72 21.41 0.21
C LEU A 235 -1.22 22.85 0.07
N SER A 236 -0.54 23.68 -0.72
CA SER A 236 -0.97 25.07 -1.00
C SER A 236 -2.29 25.11 -1.77
N ALA A 237 -2.47 24.23 -2.76
CA ALA A 237 -3.74 24.09 -3.46
C ALA A 237 -4.87 23.65 -2.51
N SER A 238 -4.57 22.76 -1.58
CA SER A 238 -5.51 22.32 -0.54
C SER A 238 -5.88 23.47 0.40
N ALA A 239 -4.91 24.25 0.89
CA ALA A 239 -5.15 25.40 1.75
C ALA A 239 -5.95 26.50 1.03
N TYR A 240 -5.67 26.76 -0.24
CA TYR A 240 -6.44 27.69 -1.06
C TYR A 240 -7.91 27.24 -1.21
N MET A 241 -8.12 25.94 -1.42
CA MET A 241 -9.46 25.39 -1.60
C MET A 241 -10.29 25.34 -0.31
N THR A 242 -9.64 25.02 0.82
CA THR A 242 -10.33 24.93 2.13
C THR A 242 -10.36 26.25 2.90
N GLY A 243 -9.60 27.25 2.47
CA GLY A 243 -9.48 28.54 3.14
C GLY A 243 -8.67 28.51 4.44
N SER A 244 -8.15 27.35 4.88
CA SER A 244 -7.36 27.19 6.10
C SER A 244 -6.33 26.07 5.99
N TRP A 245 -5.43 26.01 6.99
CA TRP A 245 -4.44 24.92 7.14
C TRP A 245 -4.89 23.84 8.13
N ASP A 246 -6.11 23.90 8.66
CA ASP A 246 -6.64 22.99 9.71
C ASP A 246 -6.68 21.53 9.23
N PHE A 247 -6.81 21.32 7.93
CA PHE A 247 -6.74 19.99 7.34
C PHE A 247 -5.40 19.26 7.64
N LEU A 248 -4.31 19.97 7.93
CA LEU A 248 -3.04 19.32 8.30
C LEU A 248 -3.18 18.52 9.58
N GLY A 249 -3.81 19.10 10.61
CA GLY A 249 -4.13 18.41 11.85
C GLY A 249 -5.11 17.26 11.66
N ALA A 250 -6.18 17.51 10.92
CA ALA A 250 -7.24 16.53 10.69
C ALA A 250 -6.84 15.36 9.77
N THR A 251 -5.92 15.56 8.83
CA THR A 251 -5.51 14.51 7.87
C THR A 251 -4.22 13.80 8.30
N TYR A 252 -3.18 14.56 8.61
CA TYR A 252 -1.86 14.00 8.96
C TYR A 252 -1.67 13.89 10.47
N GLY A 253 -2.15 14.87 11.24
CA GLY A 253 -2.10 14.85 12.70
C GLY A 253 -2.85 13.64 13.29
N VAL A 254 -3.99 13.26 12.73
CA VAL A 254 -4.73 12.05 13.13
C VAL A 254 -3.87 10.78 12.99
N ARG A 255 -3.06 10.69 11.95
CA ARG A 255 -2.15 9.53 11.77
C ARG A 255 -0.99 9.56 12.77
N LEU A 256 -0.46 10.75 13.08
CA LEU A 256 0.67 10.91 14.00
C LEU A 256 0.28 10.71 15.46
N LEU A 257 -0.85 11.28 15.86
CA LEU A 257 -1.28 11.35 17.26
C LEU A 257 -2.30 10.27 17.65
N LEU A 258 -2.88 9.57 16.67
CA LEU A 258 -3.83 8.48 16.85
C LEU A 258 -5.01 8.83 17.79
N PRO A 259 -5.74 9.95 17.60
CA PRO A 259 -6.86 10.28 18.45
C PRO A 259 -8.07 9.36 18.23
N ASP A 260 -8.27 8.86 17.02
CA ASP A 260 -9.35 7.93 16.69
C ASP A 260 -8.88 6.49 16.87
N LEU A 261 -9.40 5.80 17.87
CA LEU A 261 -9.08 4.42 18.21
C LEU A 261 -10.11 3.43 17.67
N THR A 262 -10.80 3.77 16.57
CA THR A 262 -11.71 2.84 15.89
C THR A 262 -11.01 1.53 15.57
N PRO A 263 -11.62 0.36 15.88
CA PRO A 263 -11.07 -0.94 15.58
C PRO A 263 -10.71 -1.10 14.10
N ASN A 264 -9.58 -1.73 13.82
CA ASN A 264 -9.10 -2.03 12.47
C ASN A 264 -8.22 -3.30 12.50
N VAL A 265 -7.65 -3.70 11.36
CA VAL A 265 -6.80 -4.90 11.28
C VAL A 265 -5.38 -4.71 11.83
N GLY A 266 -5.05 -3.51 12.31
CA GLY A 266 -3.74 -3.16 12.81
C GLY A 266 -3.53 -3.44 14.30
N LEU A 267 -2.30 -3.17 14.73
CA LEU A 267 -1.83 -3.47 16.08
C LEU A 267 -2.10 -2.33 17.07
N TRP A 268 -2.27 -1.09 16.58
CA TRP A 268 -2.18 0.11 17.41
C TRP A 268 -3.46 0.37 18.22
N TRP A 269 -4.64 0.25 17.60
CA TRP A 269 -5.90 0.71 18.19
C TRP A 269 -6.16 0.10 19.59
N TYR A 270 -6.04 -1.21 19.73
CA TYR A 270 -6.31 -1.89 20.99
C TYR A 270 -5.21 -1.63 22.02
N PHE A 271 -3.93 -1.65 21.58
CA PHE A 271 -2.81 -1.32 22.46
C PHE A 271 -2.94 0.07 23.09
N PHE A 272 -3.38 1.07 22.31
CA PHE A 272 -3.58 2.43 22.80
C PHE A 272 -4.90 2.65 23.53
N ILE A 273 -5.90 1.77 23.42
CA ILE A 273 -7.09 1.75 24.28
C ILE A 273 -6.72 1.29 25.70
N GLU A 274 -5.90 0.25 25.81
CA GLU A 274 -5.52 -0.35 27.09
C GLU A 274 -4.39 0.41 27.81
N MET A 275 -3.79 1.40 27.15
CA MET A 275 -2.64 2.12 27.69
C MET A 275 -3.06 3.29 28.59
N PHE A 276 -2.34 3.48 29.70
CA PHE A 276 -2.48 4.68 30.52
C PHE A 276 -2.02 5.93 29.79
N ASP A 277 -2.77 7.02 29.89
CA ASP A 277 -2.51 8.29 29.20
C ASP A 277 -1.11 8.85 29.46
N SER A 278 -0.58 8.66 30.67
CA SER A 278 0.77 9.11 31.06
C SER A 278 1.90 8.49 30.22
N PHE A 279 1.68 7.34 29.59
CA PHE A 279 2.67 6.66 28.75
C PHE A 279 2.39 6.81 27.25
N ARG A 280 1.25 7.38 26.88
CA ARG A 280 0.78 7.44 25.49
C ARG A 280 1.77 8.09 24.53
N GLU A 281 2.28 9.26 24.86
CA GLU A 281 3.21 10.01 24.02
C GLU A 281 4.53 9.24 23.80
N PHE A 282 5.06 8.64 24.88
CA PHE A 282 6.26 7.82 24.82
C PHE A 282 6.09 6.65 23.83
N PHE A 283 5.01 5.89 23.97
CA PHE A 283 4.78 4.73 23.12
C PHE A 283 4.41 5.12 21.69
N LEU A 284 3.72 6.23 21.46
CA LEU A 284 3.54 6.78 20.10
C LEU A 284 4.89 7.03 19.43
N GLY A 285 5.83 7.67 20.14
CA GLY A 285 7.19 7.88 19.65
C GLY A 285 7.93 6.57 19.36
N VAL A 286 7.83 5.58 20.24
CA VAL A 286 8.45 4.25 20.05
C VAL A 286 7.88 3.53 18.83
N PHE A 287 6.55 3.50 18.65
CA PHE A 287 5.90 2.85 17.52
C PHE A 287 6.25 3.51 16.18
N TRP A 288 6.29 4.85 16.13
CA TRP A 288 6.71 5.59 14.95
C TRP A 288 8.19 5.39 14.64
N LEU A 289 9.07 5.44 15.66
CA LEU A 289 10.49 5.17 15.49
C LEU A 289 10.73 3.75 14.98
N HIS A 290 10.01 2.77 15.53
CA HIS A 290 10.05 1.39 15.07
C HIS A 290 9.69 1.30 13.57
N ALA A 291 8.53 1.82 13.17
CA ALA A 291 8.09 1.77 11.77
C ALA A 291 9.04 2.52 10.82
N ALA A 292 9.56 3.68 11.23
CA ALA A 292 10.47 4.49 10.42
C ALA A 292 11.88 3.89 10.29
N SER A 293 12.36 3.17 11.32
CA SER A 293 13.73 2.60 11.36
C SER A 293 13.99 1.55 10.29
N TYR A 294 12.94 0.88 9.80
CA TYR A 294 13.08 -0.10 8.72
C TYR A 294 13.56 0.52 7.42
N MET A 295 13.17 1.77 7.12
CA MET A 295 13.53 2.42 5.85
C MET A 295 15.06 2.58 5.70
N PRO A 296 15.79 3.25 6.61
CA PRO A 296 17.23 3.39 6.46
C PRO A 296 17.96 2.04 6.57
N GLY A 297 17.56 1.17 7.51
CA GLY A 297 18.17 -0.13 7.71
C GLY A 297 18.13 -1.00 6.46
N LEU A 298 16.94 -1.16 5.87
CA LEU A 298 16.75 -1.96 4.66
C LEU A 298 17.40 -1.32 3.43
N THR A 299 17.28 0.02 3.27
CA THR A 299 17.86 0.73 2.12
C THR A 299 19.37 0.60 2.10
N ILE A 300 20.04 0.69 3.26
CA ILE A 300 21.50 0.53 3.36
C ILE A 300 21.88 -0.93 3.13
N ARG A 301 21.22 -1.89 3.82
CA ARG A 301 21.60 -3.31 3.77
C ARG A 301 21.33 -3.94 2.39
N LEU A 302 20.22 -3.60 1.75
CA LEU A 302 19.78 -4.18 0.49
C LEU A 302 19.86 -3.18 -0.68
N HIS A 303 20.81 -2.24 -0.63
CA HIS A 303 20.99 -1.21 -1.66
C HIS A 303 21.20 -1.76 -3.08
N LYS A 304 21.64 -3.03 -3.20
CA LYS A 304 21.76 -3.74 -4.49
C LYS A 304 20.42 -4.13 -5.10
N GLN A 305 19.36 -4.21 -4.28
CA GLN A 305 18.01 -4.64 -4.67
C GLN A 305 16.94 -3.63 -4.24
N PRO A 306 16.99 -2.37 -4.70
CA PRO A 306 16.15 -1.29 -4.19
C PRO A 306 14.65 -1.51 -4.45
N LEU A 307 14.26 -2.24 -5.52
CA LEU A 307 12.87 -2.62 -5.75
C LEU A 307 12.37 -3.60 -4.69
N PHE A 308 13.21 -4.54 -4.25
CA PHE A 308 12.86 -5.45 -3.16
C PHE A 308 12.67 -4.68 -1.85
N VAL A 309 13.54 -3.70 -1.56
CA VAL A 309 13.39 -2.82 -0.38
C VAL A 309 12.05 -2.09 -0.40
N ALA A 310 11.66 -1.51 -1.53
CA ALA A 310 10.38 -0.82 -1.66
C ALA A 310 9.19 -1.78 -1.41
N CYS A 311 9.24 -2.99 -1.95
CA CYS A 311 8.24 -4.03 -1.70
C CYS A 311 8.18 -4.42 -0.21
N THR A 312 9.33 -4.67 0.41
CA THR A 312 9.43 -5.00 1.84
C THR A 312 8.84 -3.90 2.72
N LEU A 313 9.10 -2.64 2.41
CA LEU A 313 8.54 -1.50 3.15
C LEU A 313 7.00 -1.40 3.02
N THR A 314 6.41 -1.76 1.86
CA THR A 314 4.94 -1.83 1.79
C THR A 314 4.36 -2.90 2.72
N GLY A 315 5.08 -4.02 2.93
CA GLY A 315 4.73 -5.03 3.93
C GLY A 315 4.86 -4.51 5.36
N VAL A 316 5.92 -3.75 5.66
CA VAL A 316 6.08 -3.07 6.96
C VAL A 316 4.91 -2.13 7.22
N PHE A 317 4.48 -1.36 6.21
CA PHE A 317 3.35 -0.44 6.35
C PHE A 317 2.03 -1.18 6.59
N ALA A 318 1.78 -2.29 5.89
CA ALA A 318 0.58 -3.10 6.08
C ALA A 318 0.45 -3.68 7.50
N ILE A 319 1.57 -3.81 8.24
CA ILE A 319 1.61 -4.37 9.60
C ILE A 319 1.66 -3.25 10.65
N PHE A 320 2.55 -2.26 10.48
CA PHE A 320 2.98 -1.33 11.52
C PHE A 320 2.50 0.11 11.35
N THR A 321 1.58 0.41 10.43
CA THR A 321 0.93 1.73 10.39
C THR A 321 -0.27 1.80 11.35
N PRO A 322 -0.69 3.01 11.79
CA PRO A 322 -1.76 3.12 12.79
C PRO A 322 -3.17 2.72 12.29
N TYR A 323 -3.46 2.90 11.01
CA TYR A 323 -4.76 2.59 10.41
C TYR A 323 -4.64 1.71 9.17
N PRO A 324 -4.06 0.50 9.27
CA PRO A 324 -3.95 -0.37 8.11
C PRO A 324 -5.32 -0.97 7.79
N SER A 325 -5.50 -1.29 6.52
CA SER A 325 -6.67 -1.99 5.99
C SER A 325 -6.24 -3.20 5.17
N ILE A 326 -7.20 -4.00 4.72
CA ILE A 326 -6.90 -5.09 3.79
C ILE A 326 -6.32 -4.58 2.45
N ALA A 327 -6.52 -3.29 2.10
CA ALA A 327 -5.95 -2.68 0.91
C ALA A 327 -4.42 -2.57 0.97
N ASP A 328 -3.87 -2.29 2.17
CA ASP A 328 -2.43 -2.20 2.40
C ASP A 328 -1.78 -3.59 2.28
N ALA A 329 -2.44 -4.60 2.88
CA ALA A 329 -2.02 -5.98 2.73
C ALA A 329 -2.14 -6.48 1.28
N ALA A 330 -3.21 -6.11 0.57
CA ALA A 330 -3.40 -6.44 -0.85
C ALA A 330 -2.30 -5.84 -1.73
N LEU A 331 -1.89 -4.60 -1.46
CA LEU A 331 -0.77 -3.95 -2.15
C LEU A 331 0.52 -4.76 -1.95
N TYR A 332 0.88 -5.07 -0.70
CA TYR A 332 2.08 -5.86 -0.39
C TYR A 332 2.03 -7.24 -1.05
N LEU A 333 0.94 -8.00 -0.82
CA LEU A 333 0.79 -9.35 -1.36
C LEU A 333 0.78 -9.38 -2.90
N SER A 334 0.40 -8.29 -3.56
CA SER A 334 0.44 -8.16 -5.02
C SER A 334 1.85 -7.88 -5.55
N LEU A 335 2.74 -7.33 -4.73
CA LEU A 335 4.14 -7.11 -5.07
C LEU A 335 5.02 -8.35 -4.83
N VAL A 336 4.67 -9.23 -3.89
CA VAL A 336 5.42 -10.47 -3.59
C VAL A 336 5.64 -11.36 -4.82
N PRO A 337 4.67 -11.57 -5.74
CA PRO A 337 4.85 -12.38 -6.94
C PRO A 337 5.92 -11.87 -7.91
N LEU A 338 6.32 -10.60 -7.86
CA LEU A 338 7.45 -10.06 -8.63
C LEU A 338 8.73 -10.84 -8.33
N PHE A 339 8.86 -11.33 -7.09
CA PHE A 339 10.06 -12.02 -6.59
C PHE A 339 9.89 -13.54 -6.60
N ARG A 340 9.24 -14.10 -7.64
CA ARG A 340 9.03 -15.55 -7.80
C ARG A 340 10.30 -16.37 -7.66
N HIS A 341 11.46 -15.83 -8.07
CA HIS A 341 12.76 -16.47 -7.97
C HIS A 341 13.22 -16.71 -6.52
N LEU A 342 12.65 -16.00 -5.53
CA LEU A 342 12.93 -16.20 -4.11
C LEU A 342 12.09 -17.33 -3.48
N PHE A 343 10.96 -17.72 -4.09
CA PHE A 343 10.04 -18.71 -3.52
C PHE A 343 10.67 -20.06 -3.17
N PRO A 344 11.61 -20.61 -3.97
CA PRO A 344 12.29 -21.85 -3.60
C PRO A 344 13.16 -21.76 -2.36
N LEU A 345 13.50 -20.54 -1.92
CA LEU A 345 14.31 -20.26 -0.74
C LEU A 345 13.46 -19.94 0.51
N MET A 346 12.16 -19.68 0.32
CA MET A 346 11.21 -19.44 1.40
C MET A 346 10.83 -20.76 2.07
N ARG A 347 10.64 -20.72 3.41
CA ARG A 347 10.42 -21.92 4.23
C ARG A 347 9.03 -22.00 4.84
N TYR A 348 8.40 -20.86 5.11
CA TYR A 348 7.19 -20.76 5.94
C TYR A 348 5.96 -20.28 5.18
N THR A 349 5.96 -20.36 3.86
CA THR A 349 4.86 -19.88 3.00
C THR A 349 3.51 -20.52 3.32
N PHE A 350 3.50 -21.84 3.63
CA PHE A 350 2.27 -22.54 4.04
C PHE A 350 1.71 -21.99 5.34
N LEU A 351 2.56 -21.84 6.38
CA LEU A 351 2.15 -21.32 7.68
C LEU A 351 1.59 -19.90 7.57
N ALA A 352 2.28 -19.04 6.82
CA ALA A 352 1.85 -17.67 6.58
C ALA A 352 0.50 -17.60 5.86
N SER A 353 0.35 -18.39 4.79
CA SER A 353 -0.92 -18.44 4.03
C SER A 353 -2.08 -18.98 4.87
N ALA A 354 -1.83 -20.01 5.69
CA ALA A 354 -2.81 -20.55 6.61
C ALA A 354 -3.23 -19.53 7.68
N ALA A 355 -2.28 -18.77 8.25
CA ALA A 355 -2.56 -17.73 9.23
C ALA A 355 -3.41 -16.60 8.62
N ILE A 356 -3.06 -16.12 7.42
CA ILE A 356 -3.81 -15.07 6.71
C ILE A 356 -5.24 -15.57 6.39
N LEU A 357 -5.38 -16.79 5.86
CA LEU A 357 -6.70 -17.36 5.55
C LEU A 357 -7.56 -17.50 6.82
N TYR A 358 -6.98 -18.04 7.89
CA TYR A 358 -7.64 -18.19 9.19
C TYR A 358 -8.14 -16.85 9.71
N ALA A 359 -7.28 -15.83 9.71
CA ALA A 359 -7.63 -14.48 10.15
C ALA A 359 -8.69 -13.82 9.25
N SER A 360 -8.64 -14.05 7.94
CA SER A 360 -9.61 -13.51 6.98
C SER A 360 -11.04 -14.05 7.21
N VAL A 361 -11.16 -15.30 7.69
CA VAL A 361 -12.46 -15.92 7.99
C VAL A 361 -12.95 -15.55 9.39
N LEU A 362 -12.09 -15.62 10.40
CA LEU A 362 -12.48 -15.43 11.79
C LEU A 362 -12.53 -13.96 12.21
N GLY A 363 -11.77 -13.06 11.59
CA GLY A 363 -11.81 -11.63 11.91
C GLY A 363 -13.22 -11.05 11.79
N PRO A 364 -13.86 -11.16 10.60
CA PRO A 364 -15.24 -10.74 10.41
C PRO A 364 -16.24 -11.42 11.38
N ALA A 365 -16.04 -12.71 11.67
CA ALA A 365 -16.92 -13.45 12.59
C ALA A 365 -16.81 -12.92 14.02
N PHE A 366 -15.59 -12.74 14.55
CA PHE A 366 -15.41 -12.25 15.92
C PHE A 366 -15.84 -10.78 16.07
N TYR A 367 -15.61 -9.96 15.03
CA TYR A 367 -16.15 -8.59 15.05
C TYR A 367 -17.68 -8.59 15.08
N HIS A 368 -18.34 -9.47 14.31
CA HIS A 368 -19.80 -9.60 14.33
C HIS A 368 -20.31 -10.06 15.70
N LEU A 369 -19.69 -11.06 16.31
CA LEU A 369 -20.05 -11.56 17.63
C LEU A 369 -19.87 -10.48 18.70
N TRP A 370 -18.82 -9.67 18.59
CA TRP A 370 -18.56 -8.58 19.56
C TRP A 370 -19.57 -7.42 19.40
N VAL A 371 -19.65 -6.85 18.19
CA VAL A 371 -20.34 -5.56 17.99
C VAL A 371 -21.83 -5.72 17.73
N TYR A 372 -22.23 -6.76 16.97
CA TYR A 372 -23.62 -6.93 16.55
C TYR A 372 -24.39 -7.93 17.39
N ALA A 373 -23.79 -9.04 17.78
CA ALA A 373 -24.45 -10.08 18.57
C ALA A 373 -24.30 -9.87 20.09
N GLY A 374 -23.36 -9.02 20.55
CA GLY A 374 -23.12 -8.76 21.97
C GLY A 374 -22.63 -9.97 22.78
N SER A 375 -22.19 -11.04 22.11
CA SER A 375 -21.75 -12.31 22.71
C SER A 375 -20.22 -12.49 22.73
N GLY A 376 -19.45 -11.49 22.25
CA GLY A 376 -17.99 -11.47 22.24
C GLY A 376 -17.44 -10.23 22.93
N ASN A 377 -16.12 -10.05 22.82
CA ASN A 377 -15.43 -8.85 23.28
C ASN A 377 -14.32 -8.44 22.31
N ALA A 378 -13.75 -7.25 22.52
CA ALA A 378 -12.67 -6.68 21.72
C ALA A 378 -11.43 -7.58 21.64
N ASN A 379 -11.13 -8.33 22.71
CA ASN A 379 -9.94 -9.18 22.81
C ASN A 379 -9.94 -10.29 21.75
N PHE A 380 -11.09 -10.89 21.45
CA PHE A 380 -11.20 -11.93 20.42
C PHE A 380 -10.91 -11.36 19.02
N PHE A 381 -11.45 -10.18 18.71
CA PHE A 381 -11.17 -9.53 17.44
C PHE A 381 -9.70 -9.10 17.37
N TYR A 382 -9.15 -8.52 18.44
CA TYR A 382 -7.73 -8.15 18.47
C TYR A 382 -6.79 -9.35 18.35
N ALA A 383 -7.10 -10.46 19.02
CA ALA A 383 -6.32 -11.69 18.88
C ALA A 383 -6.23 -12.16 17.42
N ILE A 384 -7.31 -12.03 16.65
CA ILE A 384 -7.29 -12.37 15.22
C ILE A 384 -6.52 -11.36 14.39
N THR A 385 -6.54 -10.07 14.73
CA THR A 385 -5.68 -9.08 14.06
C THR A 385 -4.20 -9.34 14.32
N LEU A 386 -3.83 -9.89 15.49
CA LEU A 386 -2.46 -10.36 15.75
C LEU A 386 -2.09 -11.55 14.84
N VAL A 387 -3.01 -12.51 14.61
CA VAL A 387 -2.77 -13.64 13.69
C VAL A 387 -2.63 -13.14 12.25
N TRP A 388 -3.44 -12.15 11.84
CA TRP A 388 -3.31 -11.50 10.54
C TRP A 388 -1.93 -10.87 10.36
N SER A 389 -1.51 -10.05 11.33
CA SER A 389 -0.20 -9.39 11.33
C SER A 389 0.96 -10.39 11.40
N LEU A 390 0.80 -11.50 12.14
CA LEU A 390 1.77 -12.59 12.19
C LEU A 390 1.93 -13.25 10.82
N GLY A 391 0.84 -13.54 10.11
CA GLY A 391 0.90 -14.12 8.76
C GLY A 391 1.67 -13.22 7.78
N LEU A 392 1.39 -11.92 7.79
CA LEU A 392 2.13 -10.93 6.97
C LEU A 392 3.59 -10.82 7.40
N SER A 393 3.88 -10.84 8.71
CA SER A 393 5.25 -10.78 9.25
C SER A 393 6.08 -12.02 8.87
N ILE A 394 5.46 -13.19 8.82
CA ILE A 394 6.13 -14.42 8.38
C ILE A 394 6.53 -14.30 6.90
N ILE A 395 5.62 -13.84 6.01
CA ILE A 395 5.96 -13.61 4.59
C ILE A 395 7.10 -12.59 4.48
N LEU A 396 7.02 -11.50 5.25
CA LEU A 396 8.02 -10.43 5.24
C LEU A 396 9.39 -10.97 5.65
N GLY A 397 9.49 -11.64 6.79
CA GLY A 397 10.75 -12.19 7.30
C GLY A 397 11.31 -13.31 6.41
N ASP A 398 10.44 -14.19 5.91
CA ASP A 398 10.84 -15.30 5.05
C ASP A 398 11.32 -14.83 3.67
N SER A 399 10.66 -13.81 3.08
CA SER A 399 11.11 -13.19 1.83
C SER A 399 12.44 -12.43 2.00
N MET A 400 12.65 -11.76 3.14
CA MET A 400 13.92 -11.12 3.47
C MET A 400 15.04 -12.15 3.62
N TYR A 401 14.79 -13.24 4.35
CA TYR A 401 15.74 -14.36 4.43
C TYR A 401 16.09 -14.91 3.05
N ALA A 402 15.08 -15.12 2.20
CA ALA A 402 15.27 -15.62 0.84
C ALA A 402 16.09 -14.65 -0.03
N ALA A 403 15.87 -13.34 0.07
CA ALA A 403 16.64 -12.34 -0.66
C ALA A 403 18.12 -12.30 -0.22
N LEU A 404 18.37 -12.36 1.09
CA LEU A 404 19.73 -12.43 1.63
C LEU A 404 20.44 -13.73 1.23
N ARG A 405 19.68 -14.83 1.18
CA ARG A 405 20.21 -16.12 0.71
C ARG A 405 20.54 -16.09 -0.78
N ASP A 406 19.72 -15.46 -1.60
CA ASP A 406 19.96 -15.30 -3.03
C ASP A 406 21.21 -14.43 -3.29
N GLU A 407 21.43 -13.36 -2.50
CA GLU A 407 22.68 -12.58 -2.54
C GLU A 407 23.89 -13.44 -2.19
N LEU A 408 23.80 -14.24 -1.11
CA LEU A 408 24.89 -15.11 -0.70
C LEU A 408 25.22 -16.17 -1.75
N ASP A 409 24.20 -16.76 -2.37
CA ASP A 409 24.38 -17.77 -3.43
C ASP A 409 25.07 -17.19 -4.67
N VAL A 410 24.90 -15.89 -4.96
CA VAL A 410 25.58 -15.17 -6.03
C VAL A 410 27.02 -14.81 -5.64
N GLU A 411 27.23 -14.34 -4.40
CA GLU A 411 28.57 -13.92 -3.92
C GLU A 411 29.48 -15.12 -3.61
N ARG A 412 28.89 -16.24 -3.18
CA ARG A 412 29.60 -17.47 -2.81
C ARG A 412 28.93 -18.72 -3.38
N PRO A 413 29.12 -18.99 -4.69
CA PRO A 413 28.48 -20.13 -5.37
C PRO A 413 28.80 -21.48 -4.72
N GLU A 414 29.96 -21.61 -4.05
CA GLU A 414 30.39 -22.81 -3.35
C GLU A 414 29.52 -23.16 -2.12
N LEU A 415 28.72 -22.19 -1.62
CA LEU A 415 27.79 -22.39 -0.52
C LEU A 415 26.36 -22.69 -1.00
N GLN A 416 26.13 -22.72 -2.30
CA GLN A 416 24.81 -23.00 -2.85
C GLN A 416 24.35 -24.40 -2.42
N GLY A 417 23.11 -24.48 -1.91
CA GLY A 417 22.53 -25.73 -1.38
C GLY A 417 23.02 -26.16 0.00
N LYS A 418 24.02 -25.51 0.58
CA LYS A 418 24.47 -25.78 1.95
C LYS A 418 23.67 -24.98 2.97
N GLU A 419 23.36 -25.60 4.10
CA GLU A 419 22.73 -24.91 5.23
C GLU A 419 23.74 -23.98 5.92
N VAL A 420 23.38 -22.70 6.04
CA VAL A 420 24.19 -21.74 6.81
C VAL A 420 23.68 -21.75 8.23
N ARG A 421 24.52 -22.21 9.17
CA ARG A 421 24.25 -22.17 10.61
C ARG A 421 25.11 -21.10 11.26
N ARG A 422 24.54 -20.40 12.23
CA ARG A 422 25.30 -19.56 13.14
C ARG A 422 26.05 -20.51 14.09
N ILE A 423 27.38 -20.39 14.16
CA ILE A 423 28.20 -21.06 15.16
C ILE A 423 28.27 -20.17 16.40
#